data_7ed7107be367fc086c6e41a1e10152c1
#
_entry.id   7ed7107be367fc086c6e41a1e10152c1
#
_cell.length_a   1.000
_cell.length_b   1.000
_cell.length_c   1.000
_cell.angle_alpha   90.00
_cell.angle_beta   90.00
_cell.angle_gamma   90.00
#
_symmetry.space_group_name_H-M   'P 1'
#
loop_
_entity.id
_entity.type
_entity.pdbx_description
1 polymer ?
#
loop_
_entity_poly.entity_id
_entity_poly.type
_entity_poly.pdbx_seq_one_letter_code
_entity_poly.pdbx_strand_id
1 'polypeptide(L)'
;CIRDRAEVRMLRAYFHFYLFRLYGPIPIIDRVIPISATGSELQVYRNTADEVVSFIISEIDKAITDLPSREDLDPLTEYGRFNKTIAKAIKAKVLVLAASPLFNNNNYYKGFKDQRGVELFPEGDSKQRWEAALQACDDACRAAEEDGGSILITTDGGNFAIAGVHMGNINDTIKAMVSLRQAVTESWNPEIIWGKNETSNCLLYTSPSPRDTERSR
;
A
#
# COMPACT_ATOMS: atom_id res chain seq x y z
N CYS A 1 -17.70 13.39 9.01
CA CYS A 1 -17.71 12.16 9.79
C CYS A 1 -16.30 11.81 10.26
N ILE A 2 -16.16 11.12 11.42
CA ILE A 2 -14.84 10.73 11.99
C ILE A 2 -14.14 9.75 11.05
N ARG A 3 -14.88 8.76 10.55
CA ARG A 3 -14.41 7.76 9.59
C ARG A 3 -13.85 8.41 8.30
N ASP A 4 -14.59 9.37 7.72
CA ASP A 4 -14.13 10.01 6.47
C ASP A 4 -12.81 10.77 6.68
N ARG A 5 -12.65 11.38 7.86
CA ARG A 5 -11.38 12.03 8.23
C ARG A 5 -10.24 11.03 8.34
N ALA A 6 -10.50 9.84 8.90
CA ALA A 6 -9.50 8.77 8.99
C ALA A 6 -9.11 8.26 7.60
N GLU A 7 -10.07 8.06 6.71
CA GLU A 7 -9.82 7.65 5.33
C GLU A 7 -9.01 8.70 4.55
N VAL A 8 -9.33 9.98 4.70
CA VAL A 8 -8.56 11.07 4.06
C VAL A 8 -7.12 11.14 4.61
N ARG A 9 -6.92 10.91 5.92
CA ARG A 9 -5.56 10.79 6.49
C ARG A 9 -4.81 9.61 5.91
N MET A 10 -5.49 8.48 5.77
CA MET A 10 -4.89 7.29 5.17
C MET A 10 -4.51 7.52 3.70
N LEU A 11 -5.36 8.19 2.93
CA LEU A 11 -5.03 8.62 1.56
C LEU A 11 -3.82 9.54 1.52
N ARG A 12 -3.74 10.53 2.43
CA ARG A 12 -2.58 11.43 2.52
C ARG A 12 -1.30 10.65 2.81
N ALA A 13 -1.32 9.74 3.77
CA ALA A 13 -0.19 8.87 4.08
C ALA A 13 0.19 7.99 2.87
N TYR A 14 -0.79 7.41 2.21
CA TYR A 14 -0.57 6.56 1.04
C TYR A 14 0.04 7.31 -0.14
N PHE A 15 -0.42 8.52 -0.44
CA PHE A 15 0.17 9.34 -1.51
C PHE A 15 1.60 9.77 -1.18
N HIS A 16 1.90 10.13 0.07
CA HIS A 16 3.28 10.39 0.47
C HIS A 16 4.15 9.14 0.38
N PHE A 17 3.63 7.97 0.75
CA PHE A 17 4.33 6.70 0.56
C PHE A 17 4.59 6.39 -0.92
N TYR A 18 3.60 6.61 -1.78
CA TYR A 18 3.74 6.42 -3.21
C TYR A 18 4.83 7.31 -3.81
N LEU A 19 4.84 8.59 -3.45
CA LEU A 19 5.86 9.55 -3.86
C LEU A 19 7.24 9.20 -3.27
N PHE A 20 7.30 8.82 -2.00
CA PHE A 20 8.53 8.37 -1.34
C PHE A 20 9.15 7.17 -2.05
N ARG A 21 8.33 6.21 -2.47
CA ARG A 21 8.77 5.04 -3.23
C ARG A 21 9.41 5.38 -4.57
N LEU A 22 8.92 6.42 -5.24
CA LEU A 22 9.40 6.84 -6.57
C LEU A 22 10.58 7.81 -6.50
N TYR A 23 10.57 8.72 -5.53
CA TYR A 23 11.49 9.86 -5.50
C TYR A 23 12.39 9.90 -4.25
N GLY A 24 12.21 9.02 -3.28
CA GLY A 24 12.90 9.06 -2.00
C GLY A 24 12.49 10.24 -1.14
N PRO A 25 13.43 11.04 -0.63
CA PRO A 25 13.13 12.25 0.13
C PRO A 25 12.25 13.22 -0.64
N ILE A 26 11.11 13.57 -0.08
CA ILE A 26 10.10 14.47 -0.66
C ILE A 26 9.71 15.57 0.33
N PRO A 27 9.13 16.68 -0.12
CA PRO A 27 8.50 17.64 0.78
C PRO A 27 7.28 16.99 1.48
N ILE A 28 7.12 17.28 2.77
CA ILE A 28 5.92 16.91 3.51
C ILE A 28 4.89 18.02 3.33
N ILE A 29 3.74 17.68 2.76
CA ILE A 29 2.62 18.60 2.57
C ILE A 29 1.50 18.21 3.54
N ASP A 30 1.43 18.92 4.65
CA ASP A 30 0.46 18.72 5.72
C ASP A 30 -0.73 19.68 5.67
N ARG A 31 -0.62 20.76 4.86
CA ARG A 31 -1.62 21.82 4.71
C ARG A 31 -1.82 22.22 3.26
N VAL A 32 -2.98 22.78 2.98
CA VAL A 32 -3.27 23.39 1.68
C VAL A 32 -2.55 24.73 1.58
N ILE A 33 -1.75 24.91 0.54
CA ILE A 33 -1.11 26.18 0.24
C ILE A 33 -2.16 27.07 -0.43
N PRO A 34 -2.47 28.28 0.08
CA PRO A 34 -3.46 29.14 -0.53
C PRO A 34 -3.01 29.65 -1.91
N ILE A 35 -3.96 29.86 -2.81
CA ILE A 35 -3.70 30.36 -4.18
C ILE A 35 -3.00 31.71 -4.15
N SER A 36 -3.23 32.51 -3.09
CA SER A 36 -2.59 33.81 -2.87
C SER A 36 -1.16 33.76 -2.33
N ALA A 37 -0.65 32.55 -2.04
CA ALA A 37 0.71 32.38 -1.51
C ALA A 37 1.75 32.85 -2.51
N THR A 38 2.76 33.59 -2.02
CA THR A 38 3.82 34.16 -2.84
C THR A 38 5.20 33.93 -2.22
N GLY A 39 6.25 34.02 -3.05
CA GLY A 39 7.63 34.00 -2.60
C GLY A 39 8.02 32.74 -1.79
N SER A 40 8.46 32.96 -0.55
CA SER A 40 8.99 31.91 0.32
C SER A 40 7.96 30.87 0.75
N GLU A 41 6.66 31.18 0.71
CA GLU A 41 5.61 30.22 1.06
C GLU A 41 5.45 29.12 0.01
N LEU A 42 5.83 29.39 -1.24
CA LEU A 42 5.81 28.42 -2.34
C LEU A 42 7.09 27.57 -2.39
N GLN A 43 8.16 28.01 -1.72
CA GLN A 43 9.43 27.28 -1.69
C GLN A 43 9.38 26.18 -0.65
N VAL A 44 8.98 24.98 -1.05
CA VAL A 44 9.02 23.79 -0.22
C VAL A 44 10.32 23.03 -0.48
N TYR A 45 11.02 22.69 0.59
CA TYR A 45 12.22 21.89 0.56
C TYR A 45 11.90 20.42 0.80
N ARG A 46 12.78 19.53 0.33
CA ARG A 46 12.69 18.11 0.64
C ARG A 46 12.94 17.89 2.13
N ASN A 47 12.15 17.04 2.73
CA ASN A 47 12.40 16.50 4.05
C ASN A 47 13.33 15.28 3.94
N THR A 48 14.02 14.94 5.03
CA THR A 48 14.85 13.73 5.07
C THR A 48 14.01 12.46 4.91
N ALA A 49 14.64 11.38 4.48
CA ALA A 49 13.93 10.09 4.34
C ALA A 49 13.25 9.68 5.65
N ASP A 50 13.94 9.85 6.78
CA ASP A 50 13.41 9.49 8.11
C ASP A 50 12.24 10.37 8.53
N GLU A 51 12.27 11.67 8.24
CA GLU A 51 11.14 12.57 8.52
C GLU A 51 9.91 12.19 7.70
N VAL A 52 10.11 11.86 6.41
CA VAL A 52 9.01 11.43 5.53
C VAL A 52 8.39 10.12 6.03
N VAL A 53 9.22 9.13 6.36
CA VAL A 53 8.73 7.85 6.92
C VAL A 53 7.99 8.08 8.23
N SER A 54 8.55 8.87 9.14
CA SER A 54 7.93 9.20 10.43
C SER A 54 6.58 9.89 10.27
N PHE A 55 6.48 10.83 9.31
CA PHE A 55 5.22 11.49 8.97
C PHE A 55 4.18 10.49 8.47
N ILE A 56 4.54 9.62 7.51
CA ILE A 56 3.65 8.61 6.95
C ILE A 56 3.12 7.70 8.06
N ILE A 57 4.00 7.17 8.92
CA ILE A 57 3.63 6.29 10.03
C ILE A 57 2.71 7.00 11.02
N SER A 58 3.03 8.25 11.39
CA SER A 58 2.19 9.06 12.29
C SER A 58 0.77 9.26 11.74
N GLU A 59 0.63 9.51 10.43
CA GLU A 59 -0.69 9.68 9.82
C GLU A 59 -1.47 8.35 9.75
N ILE A 60 -0.78 7.24 9.47
CA ILE A 60 -1.39 5.89 9.52
C ILE A 60 -1.86 5.56 10.94
N ASP A 61 -1.03 5.78 11.95
CA ASP A 61 -1.37 5.46 13.35
C ASP A 61 -2.56 6.29 13.85
N LYS A 62 -2.62 7.57 13.48
CA LYS A 62 -3.80 8.42 13.76
C LYS A 62 -5.04 7.95 13.01
N ALA A 63 -4.89 7.40 11.80
CA ALA A 63 -6.02 6.90 11.04
C ALA A 63 -6.56 5.58 11.60
N ILE A 64 -5.69 4.66 12.02
CA ILE A 64 -6.07 3.35 12.56
C ILE A 64 -7.04 3.46 13.73
N THR A 65 -6.91 4.49 14.57
CA THR A 65 -7.81 4.66 15.73
C THR A 65 -9.27 4.84 15.34
N ASP A 66 -9.52 5.49 14.22
CA ASP A 66 -10.85 5.90 13.77
C ASP A 66 -11.37 5.08 12.57
N LEU A 67 -10.52 4.20 12.00
CA LEU A 67 -10.92 3.31 10.90
C LEU A 67 -11.75 2.13 11.42
N PRO A 68 -12.73 1.65 10.63
CA PRO A 68 -13.50 0.46 10.96
C PRO A 68 -12.66 -0.82 10.86
N SER A 69 -13.08 -1.87 11.54
CA SER A 69 -12.62 -3.23 11.28
C SER A 69 -13.22 -3.75 9.97
N ARG A 70 -12.65 -4.82 9.40
CA ARG A 70 -13.17 -5.38 8.14
C ARG A 70 -14.59 -5.92 8.29
N GLU A 71 -14.91 -6.47 9.46
CA GLU A 71 -16.24 -7.01 9.79
C GLU A 71 -17.35 -5.95 9.82
N ASP A 72 -16.97 -4.68 10.10
CA ASP A 72 -17.90 -3.55 10.14
C ASP A 72 -18.24 -2.97 8.76
N LEU A 73 -17.61 -3.50 7.69
CA LEU A 73 -17.78 -3.01 6.32
C LEU A 73 -18.82 -3.85 5.58
N ASP A 74 -19.70 -3.16 4.83
CA ASP A 74 -20.60 -3.83 3.89
C ASP A 74 -19.80 -4.39 2.68
N PRO A 75 -19.79 -5.72 2.49
CA PRO A 75 -19.05 -6.35 1.41
C PRO A 75 -19.50 -5.91 0.01
N LEU A 76 -20.73 -5.48 -0.15
CA LEU A 76 -21.29 -5.14 -1.46
C LEU A 76 -20.94 -3.71 -1.90
N THR A 77 -20.81 -2.79 -0.95
CA THR A 77 -20.68 -1.36 -1.25
C THR A 77 -19.37 -0.74 -0.78
N GLU A 78 -18.68 -1.36 0.18
CA GLU A 78 -17.54 -0.78 0.86
C GLU A 78 -16.22 -1.54 0.65
N TYR A 79 -16.19 -2.61 -0.15
CA TYR A 79 -14.95 -3.29 -0.50
C TYR A 79 -13.99 -2.32 -1.21
N GLY A 80 -12.72 -2.34 -0.76
CA GLY A 80 -11.67 -1.46 -1.26
C GLY A 80 -11.54 -0.14 -0.49
N ARG A 81 -12.48 0.22 0.42
CA ARG A 81 -12.31 1.32 1.36
C ARG A 81 -11.31 0.95 2.45
N PHE A 82 -10.64 1.96 3.02
CA PHE A 82 -9.66 1.72 4.08
C PHE A 82 -10.29 1.19 5.35
N ASN A 83 -9.66 0.17 5.91
CA ASN A 83 -9.95 -0.41 7.22
C ASN A 83 -8.65 -0.58 8.02
N LYS A 84 -8.75 -1.02 9.26
CA LYS A 84 -7.59 -1.20 10.15
C LYS A 84 -6.57 -2.20 9.59
N THR A 85 -7.03 -3.29 9.00
CA THR A 85 -6.16 -4.33 8.43
C THR A 85 -5.36 -3.81 7.24
N ILE A 86 -6.00 -3.08 6.32
CA ILE A 86 -5.35 -2.43 5.18
C ILE A 86 -4.31 -1.42 5.67
N ALA A 87 -4.65 -0.60 6.67
CA ALA A 87 -3.75 0.41 7.20
C ALA A 87 -2.49 -0.22 7.83
N LYS A 88 -2.64 -1.30 8.61
CA LYS A 88 -1.51 -2.05 9.17
C LYS A 88 -0.64 -2.69 8.06
N ALA A 89 -1.24 -3.25 7.03
CA ALA A 89 -0.50 -3.83 5.90
C ALA A 89 0.30 -2.77 5.12
N ILE A 90 -0.25 -1.58 4.93
CA ILE A 90 0.47 -0.46 4.30
C ILE A 90 1.60 0.02 5.22
N LYS A 91 1.38 0.12 6.54
CA LYS A 91 2.42 0.47 7.53
C LYS A 91 3.60 -0.50 7.46
N ALA A 92 3.34 -1.80 7.40
CA ALA A 92 4.38 -2.82 7.24
C ALA A 92 5.19 -2.59 5.95
N LYS A 93 4.52 -2.35 4.81
CA LYS A 93 5.20 -2.05 3.54
C LYS A 93 6.08 -0.81 3.61
N VAL A 94 5.64 0.24 4.28
CA VAL A 94 6.43 1.48 4.47
C VAL A 94 7.69 1.18 5.26
N LEU A 95 7.57 0.49 6.40
CA LEU A 95 8.70 0.20 7.28
C LEU A 95 9.70 -0.79 6.66
N VAL A 96 9.23 -1.81 5.93
CA VAL A 96 10.11 -2.72 5.18
C VAL A 96 10.90 -1.97 4.11
N LEU A 97 10.25 -1.05 3.38
CA LEU A 97 10.95 -0.23 2.39
C LEU A 97 11.98 0.68 3.06
N ALA A 98 11.64 1.32 4.18
CA ALA A 98 12.53 2.19 4.93
C ALA A 98 13.74 1.43 5.54
N ALA A 99 13.52 0.17 5.95
CA ALA A 99 14.58 -0.71 6.44
C ALA A 99 15.44 -1.33 5.33
N SER A 100 14.98 -1.28 4.07
CA SER A 100 15.69 -1.88 2.94
C SER A 100 17.06 -1.21 2.70
N PRO A 101 18.02 -1.91 2.06
CA PRO A 101 19.32 -1.34 1.73
C PRO A 101 19.29 -0.06 0.88
N LEU A 102 18.14 0.23 0.26
CA LEU A 102 17.95 1.46 -0.51
C LEU A 102 18.01 2.71 0.39
N PHE A 103 17.36 2.66 1.56
CA PHE A 103 17.24 3.79 2.49
C PHE A 103 18.05 3.60 3.78
N ASN A 104 18.47 2.38 4.06
CA ASN A 104 19.13 2.03 5.31
C ASN A 104 20.65 2.02 5.13
N ASN A 105 21.28 3.15 5.48
CA ASN A 105 22.74 3.34 5.41
C ASN A 105 23.33 3.06 4.02
N ASN A 106 22.69 3.54 2.97
CA ASN A 106 23.14 3.35 1.60
C ASN A 106 24.31 4.27 1.28
N ASN A 107 25.49 3.69 1.06
CA ASN A 107 26.73 4.41 0.76
C ASN A 107 26.64 5.30 -0.50
N TYR A 108 25.78 4.98 -1.47
CA TYR A 108 25.60 5.79 -2.69
C TYR A 108 24.94 7.16 -2.41
N TYR A 109 24.17 7.25 -1.33
CA TYR A 109 23.49 8.49 -0.94
C TYR A 109 24.15 9.21 0.23
N LYS A 110 25.27 8.67 0.74
CA LYS A 110 26.01 9.29 1.83
C LYS A 110 26.51 10.69 1.41
N GLY A 111 26.19 11.69 2.25
CA GLY A 111 26.53 13.08 1.95
C GLY A 111 25.67 13.76 0.88
N PHE A 112 24.58 13.12 0.43
CA PHE A 112 23.64 13.77 -0.47
C PHE A 112 22.82 14.82 0.27
N LYS A 113 23.11 16.08 -0.01
CA LYS A 113 22.54 17.26 0.69
C LYS A 113 21.63 18.07 -0.23
N ASP A 114 20.64 18.69 0.36
CA ASP A 114 19.82 19.69 -0.31
C ASP A 114 20.55 21.06 -0.41
N GLN A 115 19.89 22.05 -0.99
CA GLN A 115 20.44 23.41 -1.13
C GLN A 115 20.68 24.11 0.21
N ARG A 116 20.09 23.65 1.31
CA ARG A 116 20.30 24.13 2.68
C ARG A 116 21.47 23.45 3.38
N GLY A 117 22.09 22.45 2.75
CA GLY A 117 23.15 21.63 3.34
C GLY A 117 22.63 20.50 4.26
N VAL A 118 21.34 20.23 4.28
CA VAL A 118 20.72 19.15 5.06
C VAL A 118 20.92 17.82 4.32
N GLU A 119 21.46 16.82 5.01
CA GLU A 119 21.63 15.48 4.47
C GLU A 119 20.27 14.76 4.38
N LEU A 120 19.90 14.35 3.15
CA LEU A 120 18.58 13.80 2.87
C LEU A 120 18.43 12.31 3.23
N PHE A 121 19.56 11.59 3.37
CA PHE A 121 19.60 10.18 3.76
C PHE A 121 20.50 10.04 5.00
N PRO A 122 20.04 10.46 6.19
CA PRO A 122 20.84 10.37 7.39
C PRO A 122 21.11 8.92 7.77
N GLU A 123 22.31 8.66 8.28
CA GLU A 123 22.63 7.35 8.84
C GLU A 123 21.77 7.10 10.11
N GLY A 124 21.30 5.88 10.27
CA GLY A 124 20.48 5.48 11.40
C GLY A 124 20.82 4.08 11.90
N ASP A 125 20.15 3.66 12.96
CA ASP A 125 20.30 2.30 13.48
C ASP A 125 19.58 1.30 12.54
N SER A 126 20.39 0.60 11.76
CA SER A 126 19.93 -0.41 10.80
C SER A 126 19.13 -1.53 11.47
N LYS A 127 19.57 -1.98 12.65
CA LYS A 127 18.93 -3.06 13.39
C LYS A 127 17.55 -2.63 13.88
N GLN A 128 17.46 -1.45 14.47
CA GLN A 128 16.20 -0.90 14.97
C GLN A 128 15.16 -0.74 13.84
N ARG A 129 15.59 -0.31 12.65
CA ARG A 129 14.69 -0.20 11.48
C ARG A 129 14.12 -1.56 11.07
N TRP A 130 14.96 -2.61 11.06
CA TRP A 130 14.52 -3.96 10.76
C TRP A 130 13.61 -4.56 11.84
N GLU A 131 13.89 -4.29 13.12
CA GLU A 131 13.03 -4.72 14.23
C GLU A 131 11.66 -4.06 14.16
N ALA A 132 11.60 -2.76 13.86
CA ALA A 132 10.34 -2.05 13.64
C ALA A 132 9.55 -2.60 12.42
N ALA A 133 10.25 -2.94 11.35
CA ALA A 133 9.63 -3.55 10.17
C ALA A 133 9.08 -4.94 10.49
N LEU A 134 9.83 -5.78 11.20
CA LEU A 134 9.38 -7.11 11.64
C LEU A 134 8.11 -7.01 12.50
N GLN A 135 8.13 -6.16 13.52
CA GLN A 135 6.97 -5.96 14.39
C GLN A 135 5.74 -5.52 13.60
N ALA A 136 5.91 -4.61 12.64
CA ALA A 136 4.79 -4.16 11.80
C ALA A 136 4.27 -5.25 10.86
N CYS A 137 5.14 -6.13 10.36
CA CYS A 137 4.72 -7.30 9.58
C CYS A 137 3.92 -8.29 10.42
N ASP A 138 4.39 -8.59 11.63
CA ASP A 138 3.67 -9.49 12.56
C ASP A 138 2.30 -8.91 12.93
N ASP A 139 2.22 -7.60 13.21
CA ASP A 139 0.96 -6.92 13.51
C ASP A 139 0.00 -6.91 12.29
N ALA A 140 0.53 -6.79 11.08
CA ALA A 140 -0.27 -6.85 9.86
C ALA A 140 -0.77 -8.25 9.55
N CYS A 141 0.07 -9.28 9.70
CA CYS A 141 -0.31 -10.68 9.52
C CYS A 141 -1.40 -11.08 10.53
N ARG A 142 -1.19 -10.76 11.81
CA ARG A 142 -2.17 -11.03 12.85
C ARG A 142 -3.50 -10.33 12.58
N ALA A 143 -3.48 -9.07 12.19
CA ALA A 143 -4.70 -8.35 11.85
C ALA A 143 -5.39 -8.91 10.59
N ALA A 144 -4.64 -9.43 9.62
CA ALA A 144 -5.22 -10.05 8.44
C ALA A 144 -5.91 -11.38 8.77
N GLU A 145 -5.34 -12.18 9.66
CA GLU A 145 -5.87 -13.48 10.08
C GLU A 145 -7.05 -13.33 11.04
N GLU A 146 -6.91 -12.49 12.08
CA GLU A 146 -7.88 -12.36 13.18
C GLU A 146 -9.05 -11.45 12.80
N ASP A 147 -8.76 -10.23 12.34
CA ASP A 147 -9.79 -9.21 12.05
C ASP A 147 -10.28 -9.26 10.61
N GLY A 148 -9.47 -9.78 9.69
CA GLY A 148 -9.71 -9.71 8.26
C GLY A 148 -10.25 -11.00 7.65
N GLY A 149 -10.15 -12.14 8.34
CA GLY A 149 -10.48 -13.45 7.78
C GLY A 149 -9.72 -13.74 6.48
N SER A 150 -8.55 -13.10 6.28
CA SER A 150 -7.71 -13.36 5.13
C SER A 150 -6.96 -14.69 5.36
N ILE A 151 -7.09 -15.59 4.43
CA ILE A 151 -6.55 -16.96 4.52
C ILE A 151 -5.74 -17.20 3.27
N LEU A 152 -4.53 -17.78 3.45
CA LEU A 152 -3.76 -18.28 2.32
C LEU A 152 -4.54 -19.37 1.59
N ILE A 153 -4.61 -19.30 0.28
CA ILE A 153 -5.21 -20.33 -0.56
C ILE A 153 -4.26 -21.53 -0.55
N THR A 154 -4.55 -22.48 0.33
CA THR A 154 -3.82 -23.76 0.41
C THR A 154 -4.54 -24.84 -0.37
N THR A 155 -3.79 -25.85 -0.81
CA THR A 155 -4.32 -27.00 -1.54
C THR A 155 -5.34 -27.81 -0.75
N ASP A 156 -5.33 -27.69 0.59
CA ASP A 156 -6.22 -28.40 1.50
C ASP A 156 -7.48 -27.60 1.89
N GLY A 157 -7.54 -26.34 1.51
CA GLY A 157 -8.61 -25.40 1.90
C GLY A 157 -9.88 -25.51 1.08
N GLY A 158 -10.40 -26.67 0.82
CA GLY A 158 -11.79 -27.07 0.58
C GLY A 158 -12.69 -26.29 -0.41
N ASN A 159 -12.33 -25.12 -0.88
CA ASN A 159 -13.20 -24.29 -1.74
C ASN A 159 -12.84 -24.38 -3.23
N PHE A 160 -12.05 -25.36 -3.60
CA PHE A 160 -11.58 -25.54 -4.94
C PHE A 160 -12.44 -26.55 -5.70
N ALA A 161 -13.34 -26.10 -6.53
CA ALA A 161 -14.04 -26.96 -7.47
C ALA A 161 -13.74 -26.52 -8.91
N ILE A 162 -12.87 -27.27 -9.59
CA ILE A 162 -12.85 -27.22 -11.05
C ILE A 162 -14.02 -28.06 -11.55
N ALA A 163 -14.96 -27.44 -12.28
CA ALA A 163 -16.12 -28.15 -12.80
C ALA A 163 -15.68 -29.39 -13.59
N GLY A 164 -16.15 -30.57 -13.17
CA GLY A 164 -15.86 -31.84 -13.82
C GLY A 164 -14.57 -32.53 -13.42
N VAL A 165 -13.80 -32.04 -12.44
CA VAL A 165 -12.55 -32.67 -11.98
C VAL A 165 -12.65 -33.05 -10.51
N HIS A 166 -12.49 -34.35 -10.22
CA HIS A 166 -12.38 -34.85 -8.84
C HIS A 166 -10.99 -34.52 -8.27
N MET A 167 -10.94 -33.56 -7.33
CA MET A 167 -9.68 -33.03 -6.74
C MET A 167 -8.86 -34.12 -5.99
N GLY A 168 -9.48 -35.20 -5.54
CA GLY A 168 -8.79 -36.30 -4.85
C GLY A 168 -7.76 -37.06 -5.70
N ASN A 169 -7.83 -36.94 -7.03
CA ASN A 169 -6.96 -37.68 -7.97
C ASN A 169 -5.90 -36.77 -8.60
N ILE A 170 -5.77 -35.52 -8.18
CA ILE A 170 -4.83 -34.59 -8.77
C ILE A 170 -3.53 -34.56 -7.95
N ASN A 171 -2.40 -34.63 -8.67
CA ASN A 171 -1.07 -34.52 -8.07
C ASN A 171 -0.93 -33.16 -7.32
N ASP A 172 -0.23 -33.16 -6.18
CA ASP A 172 -0.01 -32.02 -5.33
C ASP A 172 0.66 -30.82 -6.07
N THR A 173 1.52 -31.13 -7.05
CA THR A 173 2.10 -30.11 -7.94
C THR A 173 1.03 -29.36 -8.73
N ILE A 174 0.04 -30.08 -9.29
CA ILE A 174 -1.04 -29.47 -10.05
C ILE A 174 -1.95 -28.66 -9.10
N LYS A 175 -2.23 -29.17 -7.91
CA LYS A 175 -3.00 -28.44 -6.88
C LYS A 175 -2.29 -27.11 -6.53
N ALA A 176 -0.99 -27.13 -6.28
CA ALA A 176 -0.21 -25.93 -5.98
C ALA A 176 -0.22 -24.93 -7.14
N MET A 177 -0.05 -25.39 -8.38
CA MET A 177 -0.12 -24.52 -9.56
C MET A 177 -1.49 -23.85 -9.72
N VAL A 178 -2.56 -24.60 -9.47
CA VAL A 178 -3.93 -24.09 -9.58
C VAL A 178 -4.21 -23.10 -8.45
N SER A 179 -3.77 -23.37 -7.22
CA SER A 179 -3.89 -22.43 -6.08
C SER A 179 -3.18 -21.11 -6.36
N LEU A 180 -1.94 -21.16 -6.86
CA LEU A 180 -1.18 -19.95 -7.26
C LEU A 180 -1.89 -19.17 -8.36
N ARG A 181 -2.43 -19.86 -9.35
CA ARG A 181 -3.17 -19.21 -10.43
C ARG A 181 -4.45 -18.56 -9.92
N GLN A 182 -5.18 -19.22 -9.03
CA GLN A 182 -6.39 -18.69 -8.44
C GLN A 182 -6.13 -17.45 -7.60
N ALA A 183 -5.08 -17.45 -6.77
CA ALA A 183 -4.68 -16.30 -5.97
C ALA A 183 -4.45 -15.03 -6.82
N VAL A 184 -4.10 -15.19 -8.11
CA VAL A 184 -3.86 -14.05 -9.01
C VAL A 184 -5.08 -13.73 -9.89
N THR A 185 -5.87 -14.74 -10.30
CA THR A 185 -6.92 -14.55 -11.31
C THR A 185 -8.31 -14.34 -10.72
N GLU A 186 -8.56 -14.80 -9.49
CA GLU A 186 -9.86 -14.67 -8.86
C GLU A 186 -10.00 -13.32 -8.18
N SER A 187 -11.02 -12.58 -8.57
CA SER A 187 -11.33 -11.27 -7.96
C SER A 187 -11.77 -11.46 -6.52
N TRP A 188 -11.22 -10.64 -5.61
CA TRP A 188 -11.60 -10.65 -4.18
C TRP A 188 -11.44 -12.00 -3.49
N ASN A 189 -10.41 -12.77 -3.88
CA ASN A 189 -10.08 -14.01 -3.21
C ASN A 189 -9.67 -13.78 -1.74
N PRO A 190 -9.68 -14.82 -0.89
CA PRO A 190 -9.38 -14.72 0.53
C PRO A 190 -8.00 -14.17 0.89
N GLU A 191 -7.02 -14.26 -0.03
CA GLU A 191 -5.68 -13.71 0.22
C GLU A 191 -5.59 -12.18 0.05
N ILE A 192 -6.57 -11.57 -0.64
CA ILE A 192 -6.54 -10.14 -0.91
C ILE A 192 -6.88 -9.35 0.34
N ILE A 193 -5.88 -8.62 0.87
CA ILE A 193 -6.08 -7.65 1.95
C ILE A 193 -6.66 -6.36 1.39
N TRP A 194 -6.13 -5.89 0.25
CA TRP A 194 -6.56 -4.65 -0.40
C TRP A 194 -6.39 -4.71 -1.91
N GLY A 195 -7.42 -4.37 -2.63
CA GLY A 195 -7.45 -4.28 -4.07
C GLY A 195 -8.24 -3.06 -4.54
N LYS A 196 -7.96 -2.63 -5.77
CA LYS A 196 -8.74 -1.59 -6.44
C LYS A 196 -9.89 -2.25 -7.19
N ASN A 197 -11.10 -1.81 -6.91
CA ASN A 197 -12.28 -2.26 -7.65
C ASN A 197 -12.39 -1.45 -8.96
N GLU A 198 -11.75 -1.94 -10.01
CA GLU A 198 -11.95 -1.39 -11.36
C GLU A 198 -12.90 -2.30 -12.13
N THR A 199 -13.95 -1.71 -12.67
CA THR A 199 -14.75 -2.39 -13.68
C THR A 199 -13.93 -2.47 -14.97
N SER A 200 -13.90 -3.64 -15.61
CA SER A 200 -13.20 -3.88 -16.89
C SER A 200 -13.57 -2.89 -18.01
N ASN A 201 -14.70 -2.20 -17.86
CA ASN A 201 -15.13 -1.14 -18.77
C ASN A 201 -14.17 0.06 -18.81
N CYS A 202 -13.43 0.34 -17.74
CA CYS A 202 -12.46 1.44 -17.71
C CYS A 202 -11.23 1.14 -18.60
N LEU A 203 -10.83 -0.11 -18.71
CA LEU A 203 -9.71 -0.52 -19.57
C LEU A 203 -10.06 -0.44 -21.08
N LEU A 204 -11.34 -0.54 -21.43
CA LEU A 204 -11.82 -0.39 -22.80
C LEU A 204 -11.82 1.07 -23.26
N TYR A 205 -11.91 2.04 -22.32
CA TYR A 205 -11.84 3.48 -22.64
C TYR A 205 -10.41 4.00 -22.81
N THR A 206 -9.40 3.30 -22.33
CA THR A 206 -8.00 3.75 -22.38
C THR A 206 -7.24 3.32 -23.63
N SER A 207 -7.74 2.32 -24.37
CA SER A 207 -7.20 2.00 -25.70
C SER A 207 -8.08 2.64 -26.78
N PRO A 208 -7.52 3.51 -27.63
CA PRO A 208 -8.27 4.08 -28.75
C PRO A 208 -8.82 2.94 -29.62
N SER A 209 -10.14 2.93 -29.78
CA SER A 209 -10.79 1.98 -30.66
C SER A 209 -10.30 2.21 -32.11
N PRO A 210 -10.17 1.18 -32.94
CA PRO A 210 -9.87 1.36 -34.34
C PRO A 210 -10.80 2.34 -35.08
N ARG A 211 -12.03 2.52 -34.55
CA ARG A 211 -12.99 3.51 -35.05
C ARG A 211 -12.67 4.95 -34.66
N ASP A 212 -11.93 5.16 -33.56
CA ASP A 212 -11.55 6.51 -33.13
C ASP A 212 -10.37 7.06 -33.93
N THR A 213 -9.56 6.18 -34.52
CA THR A 213 -8.47 6.56 -35.42
C THR A 213 -8.95 6.88 -36.84
N GLU A 214 -10.13 6.41 -37.24
CA GLU A 214 -10.71 6.72 -38.53
C GLU A 214 -11.45 8.06 -38.57
N ARG A 215 -11.89 8.60 -37.41
CA ARG A 215 -12.60 9.89 -37.33
C ARG A 215 -11.68 11.11 -37.30
N SER A 216 -10.38 10.91 -37.14
CA SER A 216 -9.37 11.98 -37.11
C SER A 216 -8.58 12.15 -38.42
N ARG A 217 -9.08 11.63 -39.52
CA ARG A 217 -8.56 11.87 -40.88
C ARG A 217 -9.50 12.72 -41.72
#